data_6dff27466d15699e6a6fab0250037924
#
_entry.id   6dff27466d15699e6a6fab0250037924
#
_cell.length_a   1.000
_cell.length_b   1.000
_cell.length_c   1.000
_cell.angle_alpha   90.00
_cell.angle_beta   90.00
_cell.angle_gamma   90.00
#
_symmetry.space_group_name_H-M   'P 1'
#
loop_
_entity.id
_entity.type
_entity.pdbx_description
1 polymer ?
#
loop_
_entity_poly.entity_id
_entity_poly.type
_entity_poly.pdbx_seq_one_letter_code
_entity_poly.pdbx_strand_id
1 'polypeptide(L)'
;MTKKQIGKRFLQILIVLFGISFLTFGLTYLSPGDPAEIMLTECGNLPTPELLEQTRHELGLDQPFLVQYGTWLKGVLTGDMGQSYSFKMPVVQKLVSCFWSTLKMSLLALLMMIVISIPLGILAAVYQNKFPDYFVRGITFVGVSVPSFWLGLILLSIFGVQLRWVN
;
A
#
# COMPACT_ATOMS: atom_id res chain seq x y z
N MET A 1 -30.22 -9.63 6.37
CA MET A 1 -29.59 -10.24 5.17
C MET A 1 -29.83 -11.75 5.22
N THR A 2 -30.34 -12.34 4.15
CA THR A 2 -30.61 -13.80 4.09
C THR A 2 -29.28 -14.55 3.89
N LYS A 3 -29.13 -15.76 4.50
CA LYS A 3 -27.94 -16.62 4.35
C LYS A 3 -27.51 -16.79 2.87
N LYS A 4 -28.48 -16.88 1.96
CA LYS A 4 -28.26 -16.97 0.51
C LYS A 4 -27.60 -15.73 -0.09
N GLN A 5 -27.90 -14.53 0.43
CA GLN A 5 -27.30 -13.27 -0.03
C GLN A 5 -25.84 -13.14 0.46
N ILE A 6 -25.55 -13.62 1.67
CA ILE A 6 -24.19 -13.65 2.21
C ILE A 6 -23.32 -14.61 1.38
N GLY A 7 -23.80 -15.81 1.10
CA GLY A 7 -23.08 -16.78 0.26
C GLY A 7 -22.80 -16.26 -1.16
N LYS A 8 -23.78 -15.58 -1.79
CA LYS A 8 -23.59 -14.96 -3.11
C LYS A 8 -22.52 -13.87 -3.08
N ARG A 9 -22.52 -13.01 -2.05
CA ARG A 9 -21.51 -11.95 -1.90
C ARG A 9 -20.11 -12.53 -1.65
N PHE A 10 -20.03 -13.56 -0.83
CA PHE A 10 -18.74 -14.24 -0.59
C PHE A 10 -18.16 -14.85 -1.86
N LEU A 11 -18.99 -15.53 -2.65
CA LEU A 11 -18.57 -16.07 -3.95
C LEU A 11 -18.13 -14.96 -4.92
N GLN A 12 -18.85 -13.84 -4.95
CA GLN A 12 -18.44 -12.67 -5.76
C GLN A 12 -17.07 -12.13 -5.34
N ILE A 13 -16.81 -12.02 -4.04
CA ILE A 13 -15.51 -11.57 -3.52
C ILE A 13 -14.41 -12.54 -3.97
N LEU A 14 -14.62 -13.85 -3.86
CA LEU A 14 -13.63 -14.85 -4.29
C LEU A 14 -13.33 -14.75 -5.78
N ILE A 15 -14.37 -14.61 -6.62
CA ILE A 15 -14.17 -14.46 -8.08
C ILE A 15 -13.36 -13.19 -8.40
N VAL A 16 -13.70 -12.08 -7.74
CA VAL A 16 -12.97 -10.81 -7.94
C VAL A 16 -11.53 -10.92 -7.47
N LEU A 17 -11.28 -11.50 -6.29
CA LEU A 17 -9.91 -11.69 -5.78
C LEU A 17 -9.09 -12.59 -6.70
N PHE A 18 -9.67 -13.70 -7.17
CA PHE A 18 -9.01 -14.58 -8.13
C PHE A 18 -8.72 -13.85 -9.45
N GLY A 19 -9.68 -13.10 -10.01
CA GLY A 19 -9.50 -12.33 -11.22
C GLY A 19 -8.41 -11.28 -11.09
N ILE A 20 -8.40 -10.51 -9.99
CA ILE A 20 -7.38 -9.50 -9.73
C ILE A 20 -6.01 -10.15 -9.56
N SER A 21 -5.89 -11.23 -8.80
CA SER A 21 -4.61 -11.92 -8.59
C SER A 21 -4.04 -12.47 -9.89
N PHE A 22 -4.89 -13.06 -10.74
CA PHE A 22 -4.49 -13.58 -12.05
C PHE A 22 -4.01 -12.46 -13.00
N LEU A 23 -4.76 -11.35 -13.06
CA LEU A 23 -4.40 -10.20 -13.87
C LEU A 23 -3.09 -9.55 -13.37
N THR A 24 -2.96 -9.36 -12.06
CA THR A 24 -1.75 -8.77 -11.47
C THR A 24 -0.53 -9.66 -11.73
N PHE A 25 -0.66 -10.97 -11.53
CA PHE A 25 0.42 -11.92 -11.84
C PHE A 25 0.78 -11.90 -13.33
N GLY A 26 -0.24 -11.85 -14.21
CA GLY A 26 -0.03 -11.75 -15.65
C GLY A 26 0.68 -10.46 -16.07
N LEU A 27 0.32 -9.32 -15.47
CA LEU A 27 1.00 -8.05 -15.72
C LEU A 27 2.47 -8.09 -15.24
N THR A 28 2.73 -8.71 -14.10
CA THR A 28 4.10 -8.89 -13.59
C THR A 28 4.90 -9.81 -14.50
N TYR A 29 4.29 -10.91 -14.97
CA TYR A 29 4.92 -11.85 -15.91
C TYR A 29 5.27 -11.21 -17.26
N LEU A 30 4.44 -10.27 -17.74
CA LEU A 30 4.64 -9.53 -18.99
C LEU A 30 5.52 -8.27 -18.80
N SER A 31 5.86 -7.93 -17.56
CA SER A 31 6.69 -6.74 -17.27
C SER A 31 8.10 -6.95 -17.83
N PRO A 32 8.67 -5.90 -18.46
CA PRO A 32 10.06 -5.99 -18.91
C PRO A 32 11.01 -6.12 -17.72
N GLY A 33 11.93 -7.05 -17.81
CA GLY A 33 12.94 -7.37 -16.78
C GLY A 33 12.88 -8.84 -16.38
N ASP A 34 14.04 -9.41 -16.17
CA ASP A 34 14.17 -10.79 -15.71
C ASP A 34 14.32 -10.81 -14.18
N PRO A 35 13.37 -11.42 -13.43
CA PRO A 35 13.47 -11.52 -11.99
C PRO A 35 14.78 -12.18 -11.51
N ALA A 36 15.33 -13.13 -12.26
CA ALA A 36 16.58 -13.77 -11.94
C ALA A 36 17.77 -12.81 -12.07
N GLU A 37 17.79 -11.98 -13.11
CA GLU A 37 18.81 -10.96 -13.31
C GLU A 37 18.75 -9.89 -12.23
N ILE A 38 17.53 -9.41 -11.90
CA ILE A 38 17.31 -8.44 -10.82
C ILE A 38 17.82 -9.01 -9.50
N MET A 39 17.47 -10.25 -9.17
CA MET A 39 17.89 -10.90 -7.94
C MET A 39 19.41 -11.01 -7.85
N LEU A 40 20.08 -11.44 -8.91
CA LEU A 40 21.53 -11.59 -8.96
C LEU A 40 22.24 -10.25 -8.80
N THR A 41 21.79 -9.24 -9.53
CA THR A 41 22.36 -7.88 -9.49
C THR A 41 22.18 -7.25 -8.09
N GLU A 42 21.03 -7.39 -7.49
CA GLU A 42 20.77 -6.91 -6.12
C GLU A 42 21.58 -7.68 -5.07
N CYS A 43 21.95 -8.92 -5.35
CA CYS A 43 22.86 -9.69 -4.51
C CYS A 43 24.34 -9.35 -4.72
N GLY A 44 24.65 -8.44 -5.66
CA GLY A 44 26.02 -8.04 -5.97
C GLY A 44 26.76 -9.07 -6.83
N ASN A 45 26.05 -10.03 -7.41
CA ASN A 45 26.61 -11.02 -8.32
C ASN A 45 26.52 -10.50 -9.76
N LEU A 46 27.56 -10.76 -10.55
CA LEU A 46 27.49 -10.55 -12.00
C LEU A 46 26.59 -11.64 -12.63
N PRO A 47 25.58 -11.26 -13.41
CA PRO A 47 24.67 -12.21 -14.05
C PRO A 47 25.41 -12.91 -15.22
N THR A 48 26.14 -14.00 -14.93
CA THR A 48 26.66 -14.86 -15.98
C THR A 48 25.55 -15.72 -16.58
N PRO A 49 25.65 -16.14 -17.86
CA PRO A 49 24.60 -16.94 -18.50
C PRO A 49 24.27 -18.22 -17.72
N GLU A 50 25.26 -18.91 -17.20
CA GLU A 50 25.07 -20.14 -16.43
C GLU A 50 24.35 -19.88 -15.11
N LEU A 51 24.73 -18.83 -14.40
CA LEU A 51 24.14 -18.46 -13.12
C LEU A 51 22.70 -17.94 -13.29
N LEU A 52 22.42 -17.27 -14.41
CA LEU A 52 21.09 -16.82 -14.77
C LEU A 52 20.15 -18.01 -15.02
N GLU A 53 20.59 -19.01 -15.81
CA GLU A 53 19.77 -20.21 -16.07
C GLU A 53 19.53 -21.02 -14.80
N GLN A 54 20.55 -21.19 -13.97
CA GLN A 54 20.40 -21.85 -12.67
C GLN A 54 19.38 -21.11 -11.79
N THR A 55 19.50 -19.80 -11.67
CA THR A 55 18.58 -18.99 -10.85
C THR A 55 17.15 -19.01 -11.39
N ARG A 56 16.96 -18.97 -12.73
CA ARG A 56 15.64 -19.14 -13.35
C ARG A 56 15.01 -20.48 -13.01
N HIS A 57 15.80 -21.55 -13.04
CA HIS A 57 15.33 -22.88 -12.69
C HIS A 57 14.97 -22.98 -11.19
N GLU A 58 15.81 -22.44 -10.31
CA GLU A 58 15.57 -22.43 -8.87
C GLU A 58 14.31 -21.63 -8.50
N LEU A 59 14.03 -20.55 -9.22
CA LEU A 59 12.84 -19.71 -9.03
C LEU A 59 11.62 -20.27 -9.79
N GLY A 60 11.77 -21.31 -10.61
CA GLY A 60 10.72 -21.90 -11.43
C GLY A 60 10.21 -20.98 -12.54
N LEU A 61 11.03 -20.03 -12.99
CA LEU A 61 10.68 -19.07 -14.04
C LEU A 61 10.71 -19.71 -15.44
N ASP A 62 11.29 -20.89 -15.57
CA ASP A 62 11.31 -21.75 -16.76
C ASP A 62 9.99 -22.49 -16.99
N GLN A 63 9.11 -22.51 -15.97
CA GLN A 63 7.84 -23.22 -16.04
C GLN A 63 6.78 -22.42 -16.84
N PRO A 64 5.78 -23.10 -17.43
CA PRO A 64 4.66 -22.43 -18.08
C PRO A 64 3.93 -21.47 -17.12
N PHE A 65 3.41 -20.37 -17.66
CA PHE A 65 2.71 -19.32 -16.90
C PHE A 65 1.68 -19.84 -15.87
N LEU A 66 0.83 -20.81 -16.26
CA LEU A 66 -0.19 -21.35 -15.36
C LEU A 66 0.40 -22.13 -14.19
N VAL A 67 1.55 -22.77 -14.39
CA VAL A 67 2.27 -23.51 -13.35
C VAL A 67 2.89 -22.54 -12.36
N GLN A 68 3.54 -21.48 -12.85
CA GLN A 68 4.08 -20.41 -12.02
C GLN A 68 2.97 -19.75 -11.19
N TYR A 69 1.86 -19.38 -11.83
CA TYR A 69 0.70 -18.81 -11.12
C TYR A 69 0.14 -19.75 -10.05
N GLY A 70 -0.03 -21.04 -10.38
CA GLY A 70 -0.52 -22.05 -9.44
C GLY A 70 0.39 -22.23 -8.23
N THR A 71 1.71 -22.27 -8.44
CA THR A 71 2.71 -22.36 -7.38
C THR A 71 2.68 -21.12 -6.48
N TRP A 72 2.65 -19.93 -7.07
CA TRP A 72 2.53 -18.67 -6.35
C TRP A 72 1.22 -18.61 -5.54
N LEU A 73 0.08 -18.94 -6.15
CA LEU A 73 -1.22 -18.93 -5.49
C LEU A 73 -1.27 -19.90 -4.30
N LYS A 74 -0.70 -21.10 -4.47
CA LYS A 74 -0.57 -22.07 -3.38
C LYS A 74 0.28 -21.50 -2.24
N GLY A 75 1.41 -20.86 -2.55
CA GLY A 75 2.25 -20.18 -1.55
C GLY A 75 1.47 -19.12 -0.78
N VAL A 76 0.76 -18.23 -1.48
CA VAL A 76 -0.07 -17.19 -0.85
C VAL A 76 -1.13 -17.79 0.10
N LEU A 77 -1.79 -18.86 -0.33
CA LEU A 77 -2.82 -19.54 0.49
C LEU A 77 -2.24 -20.26 1.72
N THR A 78 -0.97 -20.66 1.68
CA THR A 78 -0.27 -21.28 2.81
C THR A 78 0.51 -20.27 3.67
N GLY A 79 0.46 -18.97 3.31
CA GLY A 79 1.14 -17.89 4.04
C GLY A 79 2.57 -17.64 3.62
N ASP A 80 3.06 -18.34 2.59
CA ASP A 80 4.35 -18.08 1.97
C ASP A 80 4.17 -17.21 0.72
N MET A 81 4.46 -15.92 0.85
CA MET A 81 4.41 -14.95 -0.25
C MET A 81 5.76 -14.80 -0.97
N GLY A 82 6.71 -15.67 -0.67
CA GLY A 82 8.06 -15.64 -1.25
C GLY A 82 8.96 -14.57 -0.64
N GLN A 83 10.09 -14.36 -1.32
CA GLN A 83 11.10 -13.38 -0.94
C GLN A 83 10.99 -12.11 -1.79
N SER A 84 11.23 -10.97 -1.17
CA SER A 84 11.33 -9.69 -1.89
C SER A 84 12.74 -9.56 -2.49
N TYR A 85 12.82 -9.41 -3.79
CA TYR A 85 14.08 -9.23 -4.49
C TYR A 85 14.81 -7.94 -4.03
N SER A 86 14.08 -6.83 -3.89
CA SER A 86 14.66 -5.54 -3.50
C SER A 86 15.03 -5.44 -2.01
N PHE A 87 14.26 -6.09 -1.12
CA PHE A 87 14.48 -5.96 0.33
C PHE A 87 15.20 -7.15 0.96
N LYS A 88 15.46 -8.22 0.20
CA LYS A 88 16.16 -9.45 0.65
C LYS A 88 15.57 -10.04 1.95
N MET A 89 14.25 -9.96 2.08
CA MET A 89 13.51 -10.46 3.24
C MET A 89 12.16 -11.05 2.80
N PRO A 90 11.53 -11.92 3.63
CA PRO A 90 10.20 -12.45 3.33
C PRO A 90 9.18 -11.32 3.09
N VAL A 91 8.41 -11.45 2.01
CA VAL A 91 7.39 -10.45 1.63
C VAL A 91 6.39 -10.23 2.77
N VAL A 92 5.97 -11.29 3.47
CA VAL A 92 5.06 -11.20 4.62
C VAL A 92 5.62 -10.29 5.70
N GLN A 93 6.90 -10.44 6.04
CA GLN A 93 7.54 -9.62 7.08
C GLN A 93 7.58 -8.14 6.68
N LYS A 94 7.89 -7.85 5.41
CA LYS A 94 7.87 -6.48 4.90
C LYS A 94 6.46 -5.89 4.92
N LEU A 95 5.46 -6.65 4.48
CA LEU A 95 4.06 -6.23 4.50
C LEU A 95 3.58 -5.90 5.92
N VAL A 96 3.86 -6.78 6.89
CA VAL A 96 3.49 -6.55 8.29
C VAL A 96 4.16 -5.29 8.84
N SER A 97 5.44 -5.09 8.56
CA SER A 97 6.16 -3.88 8.96
C SER A 97 5.55 -2.61 8.38
N CYS A 98 5.27 -2.61 7.07
CA CYS A 98 4.62 -1.48 6.40
C CYS A 98 3.19 -1.26 6.91
N PHE A 99 2.43 -2.33 7.15
CA PHE A 99 1.07 -2.26 7.68
C PHE A 99 1.04 -1.58 9.05
N TRP A 100 1.93 -1.98 9.97
CA TRP A 100 2.02 -1.36 11.30
C TRP A 100 2.38 0.12 11.21
N SER A 101 3.29 0.49 10.34
CA SER A 101 3.67 1.90 10.14
C SER A 101 2.49 2.72 9.60
N THR A 102 1.79 2.19 8.59
CA THR A 102 0.59 2.82 8.03
C THR A 102 -0.54 2.93 9.06
N LEU A 103 -0.77 1.86 9.84
CA LEU A 103 -1.80 1.83 10.87
C LEU A 103 -1.54 2.88 11.95
N LYS A 104 -0.31 2.99 12.44
CA LYS A 104 0.06 4.01 13.45
C LYS A 104 -0.19 5.42 12.92
N MET A 105 0.25 5.72 11.69
CA MET A 105 0.04 7.02 11.06
C MET A 105 -1.45 7.32 10.85
N SER A 106 -2.22 6.35 10.39
CA SER A 106 -3.67 6.49 10.16
C SER A 106 -4.43 6.72 11.47
N LEU A 107 -4.09 5.99 12.53
CA LEU A 107 -4.72 6.19 13.85
C LEU A 107 -4.39 7.56 14.43
N LEU A 108 -3.14 8.01 14.30
CA LEU A 108 -2.74 9.34 14.75
C LEU A 108 -3.48 10.44 13.96
N ALA A 109 -3.56 10.31 12.63
CA ALA A 109 -4.29 11.23 11.78
C ALA A 109 -5.79 11.26 12.12
N LEU A 110 -6.40 10.10 12.36
CA LEU A 110 -7.80 9.99 12.78
C LEU A 110 -8.04 10.68 14.12
N LEU A 111 -7.16 10.45 15.10
CA LEU A 111 -7.25 11.08 16.40
C LEU A 111 -7.14 12.62 16.30
N MET A 112 -6.16 13.12 15.55
CA MET A 112 -6.01 14.54 15.28
C MET A 112 -7.25 15.13 14.57
N MET A 113 -7.79 14.41 13.59
CA MET A 113 -9.01 14.82 12.90
C MET A 113 -10.18 14.98 13.88
N ILE A 114 -10.40 13.99 14.75
CA ILE A 114 -11.48 14.03 15.74
C ILE A 114 -11.29 15.20 16.72
N VAL A 115 -10.08 15.35 17.26
CA VAL A 115 -9.75 16.40 18.26
C VAL A 115 -9.91 17.81 17.69
N ILE A 116 -9.66 17.99 16.39
CA ILE A 116 -9.78 19.30 15.73
C ILE A 116 -11.19 19.52 15.18
N SER A 117 -11.75 18.55 14.47
CA SER A 117 -13.01 18.74 13.74
C SER A 117 -14.22 18.87 14.66
N ILE A 118 -14.28 18.08 15.75
CA ILE A 118 -15.43 18.11 16.65
C ILE A 118 -15.57 19.47 17.35
N PRO A 119 -14.52 20.03 18.01
CA PRO A 119 -14.63 21.34 18.64
C PRO A 119 -14.92 22.46 17.64
N LEU A 120 -14.27 22.45 16.47
CA LEU A 120 -14.52 23.43 15.43
C LEU A 120 -15.95 23.32 14.86
N GLY A 121 -16.46 22.11 14.69
CA GLY A 121 -17.84 21.89 14.25
C GLY A 121 -18.86 22.38 15.26
N ILE A 122 -18.64 22.11 16.56
CA ILE A 122 -19.49 22.63 17.65
C ILE A 122 -19.44 24.15 17.68
N LEU A 123 -18.24 24.74 17.59
CA LEU A 123 -18.07 26.20 17.59
C LEU A 123 -18.85 26.84 16.43
N ALA A 124 -18.73 26.28 15.21
CA ALA A 124 -19.48 26.77 14.05
C ALA A 124 -20.99 26.65 14.24
N ALA A 125 -21.46 25.53 14.82
CA ALA A 125 -22.88 25.31 15.07
C ALA A 125 -23.48 26.28 16.14
N VAL A 126 -22.78 26.45 17.26
CA VAL A 126 -23.21 27.35 18.36
C VAL A 126 -23.23 28.81 17.91
N TYR A 127 -22.26 29.23 17.12
CA TYR A 127 -22.15 30.60 16.61
C TYR A 127 -22.59 30.73 15.14
N GLN A 128 -23.60 29.98 14.74
CA GLN A 128 -24.13 29.98 13.37
C GLN A 128 -24.38 31.41 12.85
N ASN A 129 -23.92 31.67 11.61
CA ASN A 129 -23.97 32.96 10.94
C ASN A 129 -23.24 34.13 11.67
N LYS A 130 -22.32 33.81 12.59
CA LYS A 130 -21.44 34.79 13.24
C LYS A 130 -19.98 34.57 12.77
N PHE A 131 -19.09 35.48 13.17
CA PHE A 131 -17.67 35.44 12.79
C PHE A 131 -16.99 34.09 12.98
N PRO A 132 -17.17 33.37 14.12
CA PRO A 132 -16.52 32.03 14.28
C PRO A 132 -16.98 31.00 13.23
N ASP A 133 -18.25 31.02 12.86
CA ASP A 133 -18.80 30.13 11.83
C ASP A 133 -18.18 30.43 10.45
N TYR A 134 -18.15 31.71 10.06
CA TYR A 134 -17.52 32.10 8.79
C TYR A 134 -16.04 31.80 8.77
N PHE A 135 -15.34 31.94 9.89
CA PHE A 135 -13.93 31.60 10.00
C PHE A 135 -13.67 30.09 9.80
N VAL A 136 -14.45 29.23 10.48
CA VAL A 136 -14.35 27.76 10.34
C VAL A 136 -14.66 27.34 8.92
N ARG A 137 -15.71 27.88 8.32
CA ARG A 137 -16.07 27.62 6.90
C ARG A 137 -14.96 28.05 5.95
N GLY A 138 -14.36 29.22 6.19
CA GLY A 138 -13.24 29.72 5.36
C GLY A 138 -12.03 28.80 5.42
N ILE A 139 -11.60 28.37 6.62
CA ILE A 139 -10.50 27.41 6.79
C ILE A 139 -10.83 26.09 6.12
N THR A 140 -12.04 25.57 6.29
CA THR A 140 -12.48 24.32 5.67
C THR A 140 -12.44 24.43 4.14
N PHE A 141 -12.94 25.52 3.59
CA PHE A 141 -12.92 25.77 2.15
C PHE A 141 -11.50 25.81 1.58
N VAL A 142 -10.59 26.55 2.25
CA VAL A 142 -9.17 26.60 1.87
C VAL A 142 -8.53 25.21 1.97
N GLY A 143 -8.79 24.49 3.08
CA GLY A 143 -8.24 23.17 3.33
C GLY A 143 -8.66 22.13 2.27
N VAL A 144 -9.91 22.18 1.81
CA VAL A 144 -10.40 21.28 0.73
C VAL A 144 -9.87 21.70 -0.64
N SER A 145 -9.63 22.98 -0.86
CA SER A 145 -9.13 23.50 -2.14
C SER A 145 -7.64 23.24 -2.37
N VAL A 146 -6.89 23.03 -1.30
CA VAL A 146 -5.43 22.79 -1.36
C VAL A 146 -5.15 21.30 -1.53
N PRO A 147 -4.32 20.89 -2.52
CA PRO A 147 -3.92 19.50 -2.66
C PRO A 147 -3.21 18.99 -1.40
N SER A 148 -3.64 17.85 -0.86
CA SER A 148 -3.13 17.29 0.39
C SER A 148 -1.62 17.02 0.38
N PHE A 149 -1.08 16.56 -0.76
CA PHE A 149 0.36 16.34 -0.90
C PHE A 149 1.17 17.65 -0.80
N TRP A 150 0.66 18.75 -1.38
CA TRP A 150 1.32 20.06 -1.34
C TRP A 150 1.34 20.61 0.09
N LEU A 151 0.21 20.54 0.80
CA LEU A 151 0.15 20.91 2.22
C LEU A 151 1.11 20.05 3.05
N GLY A 152 1.17 18.75 2.80
CA GLY A 152 2.10 17.84 3.45
C GLY A 152 3.57 18.24 3.25
N LEU A 153 3.96 18.59 2.01
CA LEU A 153 5.32 19.05 1.71
C LEU A 153 5.67 20.36 2.41
N ILE A 154 4.73 21.33 2.48
CA ILE A 154 4.94 22.58 3.22
C ILE A 154 5.13 22.30 4.71
N LEU A 155 4.26 21.51 5.32
CA LEU A 155 4.36 21.15 6.73
C LEU A 155 5.69 20.43 7.02
N LEU A 156 6.09 19.51 6.17
CA LEU A 156 7.36 18.80 6.30
C LEU A 156 8.56 19.75 6.16
N SER A 157 8.49 20.73 5.25
CA SER A 157 9.53 21.76 5.11
C SER A 157 9.62 22.64 6.36
N ILE A 158 8.49 23.07 6.92
CA ILE A 158 8.48 23.93 8.11
C ILE A 158 8.92 23.16 9.34
N PHE A 159 8.24 22.06 9.66
CA PHE A 159 8.46 21.32 10.91
C PHE A 159 9.68 20.38 10.87
N GLY A 160 9.97 19.79 9.71
CA GLY A 160 11.11 18.88 9.54
C GLY A 160 12.42 19.62 9.26
N VAL A 161 12.42 20.56 8.29
CA VAL A 161 13.66 21.20 7.84
C VAL A 161 13.97 22.46 8.63
N GLN A 162 13.02 23.40 8.76
CA GLN A 162 13.28 24.68 9.38
C GLN A 162 13.30 24.59 10.91
N LEU A 163 12.27 23.99 11.50
CA LEU A 163 12.13 23.85 12.95
C LEU A 163 12.84 22.63 13.53
N ARG A 164 13.18 21.64 12.67
CA ARG A 164 13.82 20.36 13.07
C ARG A 164 13.12 19.65 14.22
N TRP A 165 11.78 19.74 14.25
CA TRP A 165 10.97 19.06 15.27
C TRP A 165 10.79 17.56 14.99
N VAL A 166 10.96 17.19 13.74
CA VAL A 166 10.83 15.79 13.27
C VAL A 166 12.12 15.44 12.56
N ASN A 167 12.86 14.47 13.11
CA ASN A 167 14.06 13.88 12.51
C ASN A 167 13.70 12.57 11.81
#